data_ae60dfc183dfb824943bbbf0542fdd13
#
_entry.id   ae60dfc183dfb824943bbbf0542fdd13
#
_cell.length_a   1.000
_cell.length_b   1.000
_cell.length_c   1.000
_cell.angle_alpha   90.00
_cell.angle_beta   90.00
_cell.angle_gamma   90.00
#
_symmetry.space_group_name_H-M   'P 1'
#
loop_
_entity.id
_entity.type
_entity.pdbx_description
1 polymer ?
#
loop_
_entity_poly.entity_id
_entity_poly.type
_entity_poly.pdbx_seq_one_letter_code
_entity_poly.pdbx_strand_id
1 'polypeptide(L)'
;MRVMVTGGAGYIGSVVTEELLKGGDEAVVYDSLYKGHREAVVEGATFVKGDLLDTAFLRDTLVKHRIEAVVHMAADSLVGESVKEPAKYFRNNVLGGLSLLDAMREAKVSSLVFSSTAAVYGEPAKQPIEESDPTEPTNPYGETKLAFERALRWYEGAYGVRFVSLRYFNAAGATERCGERHHPETHLIPLVLQAAAGERPDITVFGDDYATPDGTCVRDYIHVVDLAQAHVLALHALAKGHPSAIYNLGCGGEGYSVKQVIDCARRVTQRDIPVRMGARRPGDPAVLIASSSRIMRELGWRPQQQELEAIVASAWRWMQRPRT
;
A
#
# COMPACT_ATOMS: atom_id res chain seq x y z
N MET A 1 -10.33 11.11 16.47
CA MET A 1 -8.89 11.38 16.72
C MET A 1 -8.37 12.38 15.69
N ARG A 2 -7.25 13.06 15.98
CA ARG A 2 -6.52 13.84 14.98
C ARG A 2 -5.35 13.03 14.46
N VAL A 3 -5.41 12.68 13.18
CA VAL A 3 -4.50 11.73 12.57
C VAL A 3 -3.69 12.42 11.48
N MET A 4 -2.37 12.28 11.52
CA MET A 4 -1.54 12.67 10.39
C MET A 4 -1.39 11.49 9.43
N VAL A 5 -1.68 11.71 8.14
CA VAL A 5 -1.42 10.76 7.07
C VAL A 5 -0.24 11.28 6.25
N THR A 6 0.94 10.70 6.43
CA THR A 6 2.08 11.03 5.58
C THR A 6 1.93 10.32 4.24
N GLY A 7 2.19 10.99 3.13
CA GLY A 7 1.88 10.44 1.80
C GLY A 7 0.39 10.42 1.48
N GLY A 8 -0.42 11.24 2.18
CA GLY A 8 -1.87 11.27 2.02
C GLY A 8 -2.37 11.90 0.71
N ALA A 9 -1.48 12.46 -0.11
CA ALA A 9 -1.76 12.89 -1.47
C ALA A 9 -1.43 11.81 -2.52
N GLY A 10 -0.99 10.62 -2.10
CA GLY A 10 -0.80 9.44 -2.94
C GLY A 10 -2.07 8.59 -3.05
N TYR A 11 -2.00 7.51 -3.84
CA TYR A 11 -3.13 6.61 -4.10
C TYR A 11 -3.75 6.04 -2.81
N ILE A 12 -3.02 5.19 -2.09
CA ILE A 12 -3.57 4.52 -0.89
C ILE A 12 -3.80 5.53 0.23
N GLY A 13 -2.87 6.51 0.39
CA GLY A 13 -2.98 7.54 1.43
C GLY A 13 -4.21 8.42 1.32
N SER A 14 -4.66 8.75 0.10
CA SER A 14 -5.90 9.50 -0.12
C SER A 14 -7.14 8.70 0.28
N VAL A 15 -7.17 7.39 -0.02
CA VAL A 15 -8.28 6.51 0.38
C VAL A 15 -8.31 6.30 1.90
N VAL A 16 -7.14 6.14 2.55
CA VAL A 16 -7.06 6.10 4.02
C VAL A 16 -7.57 7.40 4.64
N THR A 17 -7.20 8.54 4.05
CA THR A 17 -7.72 9.87 4.49
C THR A 17 -9.24 9.95 4.35
N GLU A 18 -9.79 9.45 3.23
CA GLU A 18 -11.23 9.40 3.00
C GLU A 18 -11.95 8.55 4.05
N GLU A 19 -11.43 7.36 4.37
CA GLU A 19 -12.02 6.45 5.37
C GLU A 19 -11.91 7.01 6.80
N LEU A 20 -10.81 7.68 7.17
CA LEU A 20 -10.69 8.39 8.46
C LEU A 20 -11.78 9.45 8.61
N LEU A 21 -11.96 10.32 7.60
CA LEU A 21 -12.98 11.37 7.62
C LEU A 21 -14.39 10.79 7.68
N LYS A 22 -14.69 9.71 6.95
CA LYS A 22 -15.98 8.99 7.03
C LYS A 22 -16.24 8.42 8.43
N GLY A 23 -15.18 7.99 9.11
CA GLY A 23 -15.24 7.49 10.49
C GLY A 23 -15.37 8.58 11.56
N GLY A 24 -15.35 9.86 11.17
CA GLY A 24 -15.44 11.01 12.09
C GLY A 24 -14.09 11.42 12.71
N ASP A 25 -12.98 10.91 12.19
CA ASP A 25 -11.65 11.37 12.56
C ASP A 25 -11.29 12.68 11.83
N GLU A 26 -10.43 13.49 12.43
CA GLU A 26 -9.82 14.65 11.77
C GLU A 26 -8.51 14.21 11.08
N ALA A 27 -8.33 14.54 9.81
CA ALA A 27 -7.15 14.15 9.05
C ALA A 27 -6.27 15.34 8.66
N VAL A 28 -4.96 15.21 8.89
CA VAL A 28 -3.93 16.12 8.41
C VAL A 28 -3.06 15.35 7.42
N VAL A 29 -3.17 15.70 6.15
CA VAL A 29 -2.33 15.15 5.08
C VAL A 29 -1.00 15.88 5.06
N TYR A 30 0.09 15.16 5.32
CA TYR A 30 1.47 15.66 5.20
C TYR A 30 2.14 15.01 3.99
N ASP A 31 2.41 15.79 2.96
CA ASP A 31 2.93 15.28 1.69
C ASP A 31 3.83 16.31 1.01
N SER A 32 4.93 15.86 0.43
CA SER A 32 5.85 16.73 -0.31
C SER A 32 5.36 17.07 -1.71
N LEU A 33 4.37 16.32 -2.23
CA LEU A 33 3.90 16.32 -3.62
C LEU A 33 5.00 15.90 -4.63
N TYR A 34 6.00 15.17 -4.17
CA TYR A 34 7.05 14.63 -5.04
C TYR A 34 6.50 13.54 -5.99
N LYS A 35 5.62 12.67 -5.45
CA LYS A 35 4.86 11.65 -6.20
C LYS A 35 3.36 11.80 -6.01
N GLY A 36 2.95 12.49 -4.95
CA GLY A 36 1.55 12.76 -4.63
C GLY A 36 0.97 13.88 -5.50
N HIS A 37 -0.35 13.93 -5.55
CA HIS A 37 -1.11 14.89 -6.34
C HIS A 37 -1.98 15.77 -5.43
N ARG A 38 -1.91 17.11 -5.60
CA ARG A 38 -2.69 18.04 -4.78
C ARG A 38 -4.19 17.77 -4.86
N GLU A 39 -4.65 17.34 -6.03
CA GLU A 39 -6.05 17.01 -6.33
C GLU A 39 -6.52 15.71 -5.66
N ALA A 40 -5.59 14.86 -5.19
CA ALA A 40 -5.92 13.65 -4.43
C ALA A 40 -6.16 13.93 -2.93
N VAL A 41 -5.84 15.15 -2.46
CA VAL A 41 -6.13 15.54 -1.07
C VAL A 41 -7.64 15.66 -0.90
N VAL A 42 -8.19 14.83 -0.03
CA VAL A 42 -9.64 14.72 0.19
C VAL A 42 -10.17 16.00 0.85
N GLU A 43 -11.31 16.48 0.37
CA GLU A 43 -12.02 17.61 0.97
C GLU A 43 -12.37 17.29 2.44
N GLY A 44 -12.14 18.26 3.33
CA GLY A 44 -12.29 18.09 4.77
C GLY A 44 -10.97 17.75 5.47
N ALA A 45 -9.94 17.28 4.76
CA ALA A 45 -8.61 17.12 5.32
C ALA A 45 -7.80 18.42 5.31
N THR A 46 -7.05 18.66 6.37
CA THR A 46 -6.03 19.74 6.38
C THR A 46 -4.81 19.28 5.58
N PHE A 47 -4.37 20.08 4.62
CA PHE A 47 -3.16 19.78 3.85
C PHE A 47 -1.96 20.60 4.33
N VAL A 48 -0.84 19.91 4.57
CA VAL A 48 0.45 20.49 4.88
C VAL A 48 1.49 19.97 3.89
N LYS A 49 2.07 20.86 3.09
CA LYS A 49 3.16 20.49 2.19
C LYS A 49 4.46 20.43 2.99
N GLY A 50 5.10 19.27 3.06
CA GLY A 50 6.36 19.08 3.78
C GLY A 50 7.08 17.79 3.37
N ASP A 51 8.39 17.77 3.60
CA ASP A 51 9.26 16.62 3.36
C ASP A 51 9.52 15.92 4.69
N LEU A 52 9.52 14.59 4.70
CA LEU A 52 9.84 13.80 5.90
C LEU A 52 11.26 14.07 6.43
N LEU A 53 12.19 14.44 5.57
CA LEU A 53 13.57 14.75 5.97
C LEU A 53 13.70 16.10 6.71
N ASP A 54 12.67 16.94 6.71
CA ASP A 54 12.60 18.14 7.55
C ASP A 54 11.98 17.80 8.91
N THR A 55 12.77 17.17 9.78
CA THR A 55 12.36 16.70 11.12
C THR A 55 11.79 17.84 11.96
N ALA A 56 12.36 19.05 11.88
CA ALA A 56 11.92 20.19 12.68
C ALA A 56 10.52 20.65 12.25
N PHE A 57 10.30 20.83 10.95
CA PHE A 57 8.99 21.23 10.42
C PHE A 57 7.93 20.15 10.66
N LEU A 58 8.31 18.88 10.54
CA LEU A 58 7.43 17.74 10.80
C LEU A 58 7.00 17.71 12.28
N ARG A 59 7.95 17.86 13.23
CA ARG A 59 7.66 17.99 14.68
C ARG A 59 6.70 19.15 14.95
N ASP A 60 7.01 20.33 14.41
CA ASP A 60 6.20 21.54 14.64
C ASP A 60 4.79 21.36 14.06
N THR A 61 4.65 20.64 12.94
CA THR A 61 3.36 20.27 12.37
C THR A 61 2.58 19.32 13.28
N LEU A 62 3.21 18.29 13.83
CA LEU A 62 2.59 17.36 14.78
C LEU A 62 2.04 18.12 16.02
N VAL A 63 2.84 19.04 16.58
CA VAL A 63 2.45 19.84 17.74
C VAL A 63 1.34 20.83 17.37
N LYS A 64 1.51 21.61 16.31
CA LYS A 64 0.55 22.63 15.85
C LYS A 64 -0.85 22.06 15.64
N HIS A 65 -0.93 20.90 14.99
CA HIS A 65 -2.19 20.24 14.68
C HIS A 65 -2.66 19.29 15.81
N ARG A 66 -1.93 19.20 16.94
CA ARG A 66 -2.24 18.34 18.07
C ARG A 66 -2.49 16.89 17.64
N ILE A 67 -1.60 16.35 16.82
CA ILE A 67 -1.73 15.00 16.28
C ILE A 67 -1.64 13.97 17.39
N GLU A 68 -2.56 13.01 17.37
CA GLU A 68 -2.66 11.93 18.37
C GLU A 68 -2.05 10.61 17.84
N ALA A 69 -2.09 10.42 16.53
CA ALA A 69 -1.54 9.22 15.89
C ALA A 69 -1.13 9.51 14.43
N VAL A 70 -0.30 8.64 13.88
CA VAL A 70 0.21 8.76 12.50
C VAL A 70 -0.12 7.50 11.69
N VAL A 71 -0.57 7.68 10.44
CA VAL A 71 -0.58 6.65 9.41
C VAL A 71 0.54 6.99 8.42
N HIS A 72 1.58 6.16 8.38
CA HIS A 72 2.77 6.39 7.57
C HIS A 72 2.69 5.66 6.23
N MET A 73 2.33 6.41 5.18
CA MET A 73 2.18 5.91 3.81
C MET A 73 3.28 6.42 2.87
N ALA A 74 3.95 7.53 3.21
CA ALA A 74 4.95 8.16 2.37
C ALA A 74 6.16 7.24 2.14
N ALA A 75 6.37 6.81 0.90
CA ALA A 75 7.50 5.98 0.49
C ALA A 75 7.64 5.97 -1.03
N ASP A 76 8.83 5.72 -1.54
CA ASP A 76 9.03 5.19 -2.89
C ASP A 76 8.69 3.69 -2.89
N SER A 77 7.94 3.21 -3.91
CA SER A 77 7.34 1.86 -3.91
C SER A 77 7.60 1.02 -5.16
N LEU A 78 8.33 1.54 -6.16
CA LEU A 78 8.56 0.83 -7.42
C LEU A 78 9.75 -0.13 -7.29
N VAL A 79 9.48 -1.45 -7.22
CA VAL A 79 10.51 -2.49 -7.08
C VAL A 79 11.60 -2.37 -8.14
N GLY A 80 11.23 -2.22 -9.42
CA GLY A 80 12.21 -2.13 -10.52
C GLY A 80 13.08 -0.86 -10.47
N GLU A 81 12.56 0.26 -9.95
CA GLU A 81 13.34 1.48 -9.71
C GLU A 81 14.30 1.29 -8.53
N SER A 82 13.86 0.60 -7.47
CA SER A 82 14.67 0.39 -6.27
C SER A 82 15.98 -0.34 -6.55
N VAL A 83 15.96 -1.28 -7.50
CA VAL A 83 17.17 -2.03 -7.93
C VAL A 83 18.17 -1.12 -8.65
N LYS A 84 17.67 -0.13 -9.39
CA LYS A 84 18.51 0.82 -10.15
C LYS A 84 19.00 1.98 -9.29
N GLU A 85 18.17 2.43 -8.35
CA GLU A 85 18.40 3.63 -7.52
C GLU A 85 18.24 3.30 -6.01
N PRO A 86 19.00 2.33 -5.45
CA PRO A 86 18.82 1.92 -4.06
C PRO A 86 19.05 3.06 -3.06
N ALA A 87 20.02 3.94 -3.31
CA ALA A 87 20.32 5.07 -2.44
C ALA A 87 19.11 6.01 -2.24
N LYS A 88 18.33 6.23 -3.30
CA LYS A 88 17.08 7.00 -3.24
C LYS A 88 16.08 6.34 -2.28
N TYR A 89 15.90 5.03 -2.38
CA TYR A 89 14.96 4.27 -1.55
C TYR A 89 15.37 4.26 -0.08
N PHE A 90 16.64 4.02 0.22
CA PHE A 90 17.12 4.08 1.61
C PHE A 90 16.98 5.50 2.19
N ARG A 91 17.29 6.52 1.42
CA ARG A 91 17.14 7.91 1.86
C ARG A 91 15.67 8.26 2.13
N ASN A 92 14.78 7.99 1.20
CA ASN A 92 13.37 8.36 1.35
C ASN A 92 12.65 7.48 2.38
N ASN A 93 12.75 6.16 2.24
CA ASN A 93 11.96 5.24 3.04
C ASN A 93 12.54 5.02 4.46
N VAL A 94 13.87 4.93 4.60
CA VAL A 94 14.49 4.66 5.90
C VAL A 94 14.82 5.97 6.63
N LEU A 95 15.59 6.87 6.03
CA LEU A 95 15.94 8.13 6.70
C LEU A 95 14.70 9.01 6.93
N GLY A 96 13.79 9.10 5.95
CA GLY A 96 12.51 9.80 6.12
C GLY A 96 11.65 9.19 7.23
N GLY A 97 11.60 7.85 7.30
CA GLY A 97 10.90 7.15 8.37
C GLY A 97 11.52 7.39 9.76
N LEU A 98 12.84 7.36 9.88
CA LEU A 98 13.54 7.67 11.14
C LEU A 98 13.32 9.13 11.57
N SER A 99 13.36 10.07 10.62
CA SER A 99 13.01 11.47 10.85
C SER A 99 11.58 11.63 11.39
N LEU A 100 10.61 10.86 10.86
CA LEU A 100 9.26 10.83 11.38
C LEU A 100 9.21 10.31 12.82
N LEU A 101 9.91 9.21 13.13
CA LEU A 101 9.94 8.65 14.49
C LEU A 101 10.56 9.62 15.50
N ASP A 102 11.61 10.34 15.12
CA ASP A 102 12.23 11.36 15.97
C ASP A 102 11.29 12.55 16.21
N ALA A 103 10.62 13.04 15.15
CA ALA A 103 9.61 14.08 15.26
C ALA A 103 8.43 13.67 16.16
N MET A 104 7.93 12.42 16.01
CA MET A 104 6.88 11.84 16.84
C MET A 104 7.29 11.78 18.30
N ARG A 105 8.51 11.31 18.60
CA ARG A 105 9.08 11.24 19.95
C ARG A 105 9.12 12.62 20.60
N GLU A 106 9.64 13.63 19.90
CA GLU A 106 9.73 15.00 20.40
C GLU A 106 8.34 15.64 20.59
N ALA A 107 7.38 15.34 19.71
CA ALA A 107 5.99 15.79 19.80
C ALA A 107 5.14 14.96 20.79
N LYS A 108 5.70 13.89 21.38
CA LYS A 108 5.02 12.94 22.29
C LYS A 108 3.83 12.22 21.62
N VAL A 109 3.93 11.94 20.31
CA VAL A 109 2.99 11.11 19.56
C VAL A 109 3.51 9.68 19.59
N SER A 110 2.76 8.72 20.15
CA SER A 110 3.25 7.36 20.42
C SER A 110 2.51 6.26 19.66
N SER A 111 1.63 6.59 18.72
CA SER A 111 0.86 5.60 17.95
C SER A 111 1.10 5.75 16.46
N LEU A 112 1.53 4.66 15.81
CA LEU A 112 1.87 4.63 14.38
C LEU A 112 1.27 3.40 13.69
N VAL A 113 0.55 3.59 12.57
CA VAL A 113 0.25 2.51 11.61
C VAL A 113 1.18 2.67 10.42
N PHE A 114 1.92 1.62 10.10
CA PHE A 114 2.91 1.62 9.04
C PHE A 114 2.46 0.81 7.82
N SER A 115 2.49 1.43 6.67
CA SER A 115 2.31 0.81 5.36
C SER A 115 3.56 0.00 5.00
N SER A 116 3.56 -1.29 5.32
CA SER A 116 4.61 -2.24 4.94
C SER A 116 4.26 -2.97 3.63
N THR A 117 4.89 -4.08 3.33
CA THR A 117 4.77 -4.78 2.05
C THR A 117 5.01 -6.27 2.17
N ALA A 118 4.39 -7.06 1.29
CA ALA A 118 4.74 -8.47 1.09
C ALA A 118 6.17 -8.68 0.56
N ALA A 119 6.78 -7.65 -0.06
CA ALA A 119 8.15 -7.74 -0.57
C ALA A 119 9.20 -8.01 0.52
N VAL A 120 8.84 -7.89 1.81
CA VAL A 120 9.71 -8.27 2.93
C VAL A 120 9.96 -9.77 3.01
N TYR A 121 9.09 -10.60 2.43
CA TYR A 121 9.22 -12.06 2.44
C TYR A 121 10.14 -12.62 1.35
N GLY A 122 10.42 -11.84 0.29
CA GLY A 122 11.21 -12.29 -0.85
C GLY A 122 10.53 -13.45 -1.59
N GLU A 123 11.20 -14.61 -1.62
CA GLU A 123 10.72 -15.86 -2.24
C GLU A 123 10.23 -16.83 -1.16
N PRO A 124 8.96 -16.79 -0.75
CA PRO A 124 8.45 -17.61 0.33
C PRO A 124 8.39 -19.09 -0.04
N ALA A 125 8.78 -19.96 0.91
CA ALA A 125 8.81 -21.41 0.72
C ALA A 125 7.42 -22.06 0.74
N LYS A 126 6.42 -21.41 1.34
CA LYS A 126 5.04 -21.93 1.47
C LYS A 126 3.99 -20.86 1.16
N GLN A 127 2.79 -21.32 0.86
CA GLN A 127 1.60 -20.49 0.65
C GLN A 127 0.41 -21.06 1.43
N PRO A 128 -0.51 -20.26 1.95
CA PRO A 128 -0.41 -18.79 2.05
C PRO A 128 0.68 -18.34 3.03
N ILE A 129 1.24 -17.14 2.80
CA ILE A 129 2.30 -16.55 3.64
C ILE A 129 1.72 -16.08 4.96
N GLU A 130 2.34 -16.47 6.07
CA GLU A 130 2.01 -16.03 7.42
C GLU A 130 3.01 -15.01 7.97
N GLU A 131 2.63 -14.23 8.98
CA GLU A 131 3.50 -13.22 9.60
C GLU A 131 4.74 -13.80 10.29
N SER A 132 4.69 -15.09 10.64
CA SER A 132 5.80 -15.86 11.23
C SER A 132 6.82 -16.34 10.20
N ASP A 133 6.52 -16.27 8.91
CA ASP A 133 7.43 -16.75 7.87
C ASP A 133 8.69 -15.87 7.78
N PRO A 134 9.82 -16.44 7.34
CA PRO A 134 11.07 -15.70 7.19
C PRO A 134 10.91 -14.45 6.34
N THR A 135 11.64 -13.39 6.72
CA THR A 135 11.68 -12.14 5.96
C THR A 135 13.07 -11.98 5.34
N GLU A 136 13.15 -12.25 4.04
CA GLU A 136 14.39 -12.25 3.24
C GLU A 136 14.16 -11.48 1.93
N PRO A 137 14.07 -10.13 1.98
CA PRO A 137 13.79 -9.32 0.81
C PRO A 137 14.78 -9.56 -0.33
N THR A 138 14.31 -9.67 -1.56
CA THR A 138 15.14 -9.85 -2.76
C THR A 138 15.37 -8.54 -3.52
N ASN A 139 14.91 -7.42 -2.99
CA ASN A 139 15.07 -6.11 -3.61
C ASN A 139 15.16 -4.98 -2.58
N PRO A 140 15.78 -3.84 -2.93
CA PRO A 140 15.98 -2.72 -2.01
C PRO A 140 14.68 -2.11 -1.46
N TYR A 141 13.58 -2.11 -2.21
CA TYR A 141 12.29 -1.65 -1.69
C TYR A 141 11.83 -2.50 -0.49
N GLY A 142 11.80 -3.82 -0.65
CA GLY A 142 11.46 -4.74 0.44
C GLY A 142 12.39 -4.57 1.64
N GLU A 143 13.72 -4.44 1.39
CA GLU A 143 14.72 -4.23 2.44
C GLU A 143 14.47 -2.93 3.20
N THR A 144 14.14 -1.81 2.52
CA THR A 144 13.86 -0.54 3.21
C THR A 144 12.62 -0.63 4.10
N LYS A 145 11.59 -1.35 3.69
CA LYS A 145 10.38 -1.57 4.50
C LYS A 145 10.69 -2.44 5.72
N LEU A 146 11.45 -3.53 5.54
CA LEU A 146 11.87 -4.39 6.64
C LEU A 146 12.81 -3.67 7.62
N ALA A 147 13.74 -2.85 7.12
CA ALA A 147 14.63 -2.04 7.96
C ALA A 147 13.81 -1.09 8.86
N PHE A 148 12.77 -0.47 8.34
CA PHE A 148 11.90 0.39 9.13
C PHE A 148 11.04 -0.40 10.13
N GLU A 149 10.52 -1.59 9.79
CA GLU A 149 9.87 -2.47 10.78
C GLU A 149 10.79 -2.86 11.94
N ARG A 150 12.06 -3.10 11.63
CA ARG A 150 13.08 -3.39 12.68
C ARG A 150 13.34 -2.17 13.56
N ALA A 151 13.41 -0.98 12.96
CA ALA A 151 13.55 0.27 13.73
C ALA A 151 12.36 0.50 14.66
N LEU A 152 11.12 0.26 14.22
CA LEU A 152 9.92 0.39 15.03
C LEU A 152 9.98 -0.42 16.32
N ARG A 153 10.50 -1.65 16.29
CA ARG A 153 10.66 -2.49 17.49
C ARG A 153 11.63 -1.88 18.49
N TRP A 154 12.71 -1.25 18.01
CA TRP A 154 13.67 -0.58 18.89
C TRP A 154 13.08 0.70 19.51
N TYR A 155 12.31 1.47 18.70
CA TYR A 155 11.63 2.68 19.20
C TYR A 155 10.51 2.33 20.20
N GLU A 156 9.81 1.21 20.01
CA GLU A 156 8.87 0.70 21.01
C GLU A 156 9.56 0.41 22.33
N GLY A 157 10.62 -0.38 22.32
CA GLY A 157 11.36 -0.78 23.54
C GLY A 157 12.01 0.40 24.26
N ALA A 158 12.54 1.38 23.53
CA ALA A 158 13.27 2.51 24.12
C ALA A 158 12.37 3.70 24.46
N TYR A 159 11.35 3.96 23.67
CA TYR A 159 10.58 5.22 23.76
C TYR A 159 9.06 5.00 23.87
N GLY A 160 8.59 3.75 23.86
CA GLY A 160 7.16 3.45 24.02
C GLY A 160 6.32 3.77 22.77
N VAL A 161 6.93 3.89 21.59
CA VAL A 161 6.19 4.07 20.33
C VAL A 161 5.52 2.76 19.94
N ARG A 162 4.20 2.69 20.08
CA ARG A 162 3.42 1.51 19.67
C ARG A 162 3.09 1.58 18.20
N PHE A 163 3.12 0.43 17.51
CA PHE A 163 2.90 0.39 16.09
C PHE A 163 2.10 -0.82 15.61
N VAL A 164 1.44 -0.66 14.48
CA VAL A 164 0.95 -1.77 13.67
C VAL A 164 1.56 -1.66 12.27
N SER A 165 2.30 -2.67 11.84
CA SER A 165 2.79 -2.78 10.46
C SER A 165 1.83 -3.65 9.65
N LEU A 166 1.34 -3.11 8.52
CA LEU A 166 0.45 -3.82 7.61
C LEU A 166 1.21 -4.21 6.35
N ARG A 167 1.47 -5.52 6.20
CA ARG A 167 2.14 -6.10 5.02
C ARG A 167 1.08 -6.51 4.02
N TYR A 168 0.87 -5.70 3.00
CA TYR A 168 -0.09 -6.00 1.95
C TYR A 168 0.57 -6.35 0.63
N PHE A 169 -0.21 -6.97 -0.23
CA PHE A 169 0.21 -7.50 -1.52
C PHE A 169 -0.13 -6.49 -2.61
N ASN A 170 -1.08 -6.77 -3.50
CA ASN A 170 -1.38 -5.86 -4.59
C ASN A 170 -2.64 -5.05 -4.28
N ALA A 171 -2.47 -3.82 -3.81
CA ALA A 171 -3.58 -2.90 -3.67
C ALA A 171 -4.12 -2.51 -5.06
N ALA A 172 -5.44 -2.56 -5.23
CA ALA A 172 -6.09 -2.23 -6.49
C ALA A 172 -7.51 -1.69 -6.27
N GLY A 173 -8.16 -1.23 -7.32
CA GLY A 173 -9.46 -0.62 -7.22
C GLY A 173 -9.42 0.88 -6.96
N ALA A 174 -10.57 1.47 -6.70
CA ALA A 174 -10.72 2.90 -6.44
C ALA A 174 -11.99 3.20 -5.65
N THR A 175 -12.05 4.38 -5.04
CA THR A 175 -13.29 4.99 -4.56
C THR A 175 -13.90 5.86 -5.65
N GLU A 176 -14.99 6.53 -5.32
CA GLU A 176 -15.50 7.57 -6.21
C GLU A 176 -14.59 8.78 -6.32
N ARG A 177 -13.76 9.07 -5.31
CA ARG A 177 -12.93 10.29 -5.24
C ARG A 177 -11.45 10.03 -5.43
N CYS A 178 -10.99 8.82 -5.07
CA CYS A 178 -9.57 8.48 -4.99
C CYS A 178 -9.27 7.21 -5.79
N GLY A 179 -8.16 7.21 -6.51
CA GLY A 179 -7.70 6.05 -7.27
C GLY A 179 -6.28 6.21 -7.76
N GLU A 180 -5.79 5.22 -8.48
CA GLU A 180 -4.41 5.11 -8.92
C GLU A 180 -4.04 6.21 -9.95
N ARG A 181 -2.88 6.86 -9.73
CA ARG A 181 -2.31 7.90 -10.60
C ARG A 181 -0.79 7.84 -10.69
N HIS A 182 -0.17 6.70 -10.43
CA HIS A 182 1.29 6.57 -10.52
C HIS A 182 1.83 6.90 -11.91
N HIS A 183 2.96 7.59 -11.93
CA HIS A 183 3.71 7.81 -13.14
C HIS A 183 5.22 7.60 -12.88
N PRO A 184 5.89 6.65 -13.61
CA PRO A 184 5.32 5.67 -14.55
C PRO A 184 4.47 4.62 -13.83
N GLU A 185 3.40 4.15 -14.50
CA GLU A 185 2.57 3.04 -14.00
C GLU A 185 3.21 1.69 -14.28
N THR A 186 3.21 0.78 -13.29
CA THR A 186 3.82 -0.55 -13.41
C THR A 186 2.93 -1.68 -12.88
N HIS A 187 1.80 -1.37 -12.24
CA HIS A 187 0.91 -2.36 -11.67
C HIS A 187 -0.01 -2.97 -12.73
N LEU A 188 -0.30 -4.29 -12.61
CA LEU A 188 -0.99 -5.05 -13.62
C LEU A 188 -2.38 -4.49 -13.97
N ILE A 189 -3.26 -4.31 -12.98
CA ILE A 189 -4.65 -3.88 -13.24
C ILE A 189 -4.71 -2.52 -13.96
N PRO A 190 -4.03 -1.46 -13.52
CA PRO A 190 -3.98 -0.21 -14.28
C PRO A 190 -3.44 -0.36 -15.70
N LEU A 191 -2.37 -1.15 -15.90
CA LEU A 191 -1.80 -1.38 -17.23
C LEU A 191 -2.76 -2.12 -18.16
N VAL A 192 -3.48 -3.11 -17.65
CA VAL A 192 -4.53 -3.84 -18.39
C VAL A 192 -5.66 -2.91 -18.79
N LEU A 193 -6.09 -2.04 -17.87
CA LEU A 193 -7.15 -1.05 -18.14
C LEU A 193 -6.70 0.05 -19.11
N GLN A 194 -5.43 0.46 -19.09
CA GLN A 194 -4.85 1.35 -20.12
C GLN A 194 -4.89 0.72 -21.51
N ALA A 195 -4.62 -0.60 -21.61
CA ALA A 195 -4.74 -1.32 -22.88
C ALA A 195 -6.20 -1.37 -23.35
N ALA A 196 -7.16 -1.63 -22.43
CA ALA A 196 -8.59 -1.58 -22.73
C ALA A 196 -9.07 -0.19 -23.18
N ALA A 197 -8.47 0.88 -22.63
CA ALA A 197 -8.75 2.27 -23.02
C ALA A 197 -8.11 2.68 -24.35
N GLY A 198 -7.22 1.85 -24.91
CA GLY A 198 -6.44 2.20 -26.11
C GLY A 198 -5.27 3.17 -25.83
N GLU A 199 -4.95 3.43 -24.56
CA GLU A 199 -3.83 4.28 -24.17
C GLU A 199 -2.47 3.59 -24.34
N ARG A 200 -2.49 2.26 -24.55
CA ARG A 200 -1.32 1.43 -24.89
C ARG A 200 -1.70 0.31 -25.84
N PRO A 201 -0.77 -0.15 -26.70
CA PRO A 201 -1.08 -1.10 -27.76
C PRO A 201 -1.39 -2.50 -27.26
N ASP A 202 -0.76 -2.94 -26.19
CA ASP A 202 -0.88 -4.29 -25.63
C ASP A 202 -0.53 -4.35 -24.15
N ILE A 203 -0.81 -5.50 -23.53
CA ILE A 203 -0.29 -5.90 -22.23
C ILE A 203 0.69 -7.07 -22.40
N THR A 204 1.89 -6.96 -21.81
CA THR A 204 2.86 -8.07 -21.82
C THR A 204 2.63 -8.97 -20.61
N VAL A 205 2.38 -10.25 -20.86
CA VAL A 205 2.34 -11.32 -19.85
C VAL A 205 3.74 -11.94 -19.76
N PHE A 206 4.36 -11.88 -18.59
CA PHE A 206 5.72 -12.36 -18.36
C PHE A 206 5.75 -13.80 -17.86
N GLY A 207 5.97 -14.75 -18.78
CA GLY A 207 5.96 -16.18 -18.55
C GLY A 207 4.55 -16.79 -18.59
N ASP A 208 4.46 -17.97 -19.20
CA ASP A 208 3.26 -18.79 -19.34
C ASP A 208 3.50 -20.26 -18.97
N ASP A 209 4.63 -20.52 -18.33
CA ASP A 209 5.14 -21.83 -17.96
C ASP A 209 5.36 -21.99 -16.44
N TYR A 210 4.75 -21.10 -15.60
CA TYR A 210 4.77 -21.27 -14.15
C TYR A 210 3.96 -22.49 -13.71
N ALA A 211 4.33 -23.07 -12.55
CA ALA A 211 3.60 -24.17 -11.93
C ALA A 211 2.28 -23.67 -11.30
N THR A 212 1.38 -23.18 -12.14
CA THR A 212 0.04 -22.64 -11.80
C THR A 212 -0.99 -23.20 -12.79
N PRO A 213 -2.30 -23.13 -12.49
CA PRO A 213 -3.32 -23.75 -13.35
C PRO A 213 -3.33 -23.28 -14.80
N ASP A 214 -2.97 -22.03 -15.08
CA ASP A 214 -2.97 -21.46 -16.43
C ASP A 214 -1.57 -21.03 -16.93
N GLY A 215 -0.53 -21.37 -16.15
CA GLY A 215 0.86 -21.08 -16.47
C GLY A 215 1.32 -19.66 -16.15
N THR A 216 0.43 -18.77 -15.69
CA THR A 216 0.81 -17.39 -15.32
C THR A 216 0.88 -17.18 -13.80
N CYS A 217 1.62 -16.17 -13.35
CA CYS A 217 1.77 -15.89 -11.92
C CYS A 217 0.43 -15.64 -11.24
N VAL A 218 0.26 -16.14 -10.01
CA VAL A 218 -0.88 -15.87 -9.14
C VAL A 218 -0.51 -14.84 -8.09
N ARG A 219 -1.38 -13.86 -7.89
CA ARG A 219 -1.19 -12.77 -6.93
C ARG A 219 -2.44 -12.55 -6.11
N ASP A 220 -2.25 -12.06 -4.89
CA ASP A 220 -3.31 -11.61 -4.01
C ASP A 220 -3.61 -10.12 -4.30
N TYR A 221 -4.86 -9.81 -4.61
CA TYR A 221 -5.32 -8.44 -4.86
C TYR A 221 -6.28 -8.02 -3.75
N ILE A 222 -5.97 -6.91 -3.11
CA ILE A 222 -6.82 -6.32 -2.07
C ILE A 222 -7.44 -5.03 -2.58
N HIS A 223 -8.75 -4.90 -2.41
CA HIS A 223 -9.41 -3.64 -2.76
C HIS A 223 -8.90 -2.51 -1.85
N VAL A 224 -8.56 -1.38 -2.43
CA VAL A 224 -7.93 -0.25 -1.71
C VAL A 224 -8.77 0.28 -0.55
N VAL A 225 -10.11 0.15 -0.61
CA VAL A 225 -11.02 0.51 0.49
C VAL A 225 -10.86 -0.47 1.66
N ASP A 226 -10.83 -1.78 1.40
CA ASP A 226 -10.63 -2.79 2.44
C ASP A 226 -9.27 -2.62 3.11
N LEU A 227 -8.25 -2.28 2.32
CA LEU A 227 -6.92 -1.94 2.81
C LEU A 227 -6.95 -0.69 3.69
N ALA A 228 -7.63 0.38 3.28
CA ALA A 228 -7.76 1.61 4.06
C ALA A 228 -8.50 1.37 5.38
N GLN A 229 -9.57 0.57 5.36
CA GLN A 229 -10.31 0.18 6.56
C GLN A 229 -9.44 -0.60 7.54
N ALA A 230 -8.53 -1.47 7.05
CA ALA A 230 -7.56 -2.15 7.92
C ALA A 230 -6.62 -1.14 8.62
N HIS A 231 -6.17 -0.08 7.94
CA HIS A 231 -5.35 0.96 8.54
C HIS A 231 -6.11 1.73 9.63
N VAL A 232 -7.35 2.13 9.36
CA VAL A 232 -8.21 2.83 10.34
C VAL A 232 -8.49 1.94 11.55
N LEU A 233 -8.81 0.67 11.32
CA LEU A 233 -9.07 -0.30 12.39
C LEU A 233 -7.83 -0.52 13.27
N ALA A 234 -6.66 -0.69 12.66
CA ALA A 234 -5.38 -0.83 13.37
C ALA A 234 -5.07 0.41 14.21
N LEU A 235 -5.32 1.61 13.67
CA LEU A 235 -5.12 2.87 14.36
C LEU A 235 -6.01 2.98 15.61
N HIS A 236 -7.30 2.67 15.47
CA HIS A 236 -8.26 2.68 16.58
C HIS A 236 -7.94 1.59 17.62
N ALA A 237 -7.40 0.44 17.20
CA ALA A 237 -6.94 -0.60 18.11
C ALA A 237 -5.75 -0.11 18.97
N LEU A 238 -4.76 0.55 18.38
CA LEU A 238 -3.64 1.17 19.09
C LEU A 238 -4.14 2.21 20.11
N ALA A 239 -5.10 3.05 19.73
CA ALA A 239 -5.69 4.05 20.62
C ALA A 239 -6.38 3.42 21.82
N LYS A 240 -6.95 2.21 21.68
CA LYS A 240 -7.56 1.42 22.76
C LYS A 240 -6.57 0.58 23.56
N GLY A 241 -5.27 0.72 23.30
CA GLY A 241 -4.22 0.02 24.06
C GLY A 241 -3.79 -1.33 23.48
N HIS A 242 -4.16 -1.65 22.23
CA HIS A 242 -3.68 -2.84 21.56
C HIS A 242 -2.14 -2.84 21.50
N PRO A 243 -1.46 -3.97 21.76
CA PRO A 243 -0.01 -4.08 21.63
C PRO A 243 0.44 -3.90 20.19
N SER A 244 1.71 -3.57 20.01
CA SER A 244 2.31 -3.53 18.67
C SER A 244 2.21 -4.87 17.97
N ALA A 245 1.91 -4.84 16.69
CA ALA A 245 1.70 -6.04 15.89
C ALA A 245 2.11 -5.85 14.44
N ILE A 246 2.30 -6.97 13.76
CA ILE A 246 2.48 -7.04 12.30
C ILE A 246 1.35 -7.90 11.76
N TYR A 247 0.71 -7.47 10.68
CA TYR A 247 -0.37 -8.19 10.03
C TYR A 247 -0.18 -8.26 8.53
N ASN A 248 -0.46 -9.43 7.96
CA ASN A 248 -0.62 -9.59 6.53
C ASN A 248 -2.03 -9.20 6.09
N LEU A 249 -2.13 -8.57 4.93
CA LEU A 249 -3.39 -8.18 4.32
C LEU A 249 -3.48 -8.70 2.88
N GLY A 250 -4.43 -9.58 2.67
CA GLY A 250 -4.85 -10.09 1.37
C GLY A 250 -6.35 -10.36 1.37
N CYS A 251 -6.92 -10.72 0.23
CA CYS A 251 -8.35 -11.03 0.14
C CYS A 251 -8.76 -12.35 0.79
N GLY A 252 -7.79 -13.21 1.17
CA GLY A 252 -8.06 -14.46 1.87
C GLY A 252 -8.57 -15.60 0.97
N GLY A 253 -8.36 -15.52 -0.34
CA GLY A 253 -8.69 -16.55 -1.32
C GLY A 253 -7.46 -17.27 -1.88
N GLU A 254 -7.63 -17.90 -3.03
CA GLU A 254 -6.54 -18.56 -3.78
C GLU A 254 -5.72 -17.57 -4.64
N GLY A 255 -6.04 -16.28 -4.59
CA GLY A 255 -5.48 -15.26 -5.46
C GLY A 255 -6.02 -15.33 -6.89
N TYR A 256 -5.45 -14.50 -7.77
CA TYR A 256 -5.84 -14.44 -9.18
C TYR A 256 -4.61 -14.46 -10.06
N SER A 257 -4.67 -15.23 -11.15
CA SER A 257 -3.62 -15.28 -12.15
C SER A 257 -3.64 -14.04 -13.05
N VAL A 258 -2.54 -13.79 -13.75
CA VAL A 258 -2.46 -12.69 -14.72
C VAL A 258 -3.52 -12.84 -15.82
N LYS A 259 -3.74 -14.06 -16.34
CA LYS A 259 -4.80 -14.33 -17.33
C LYS A 259 -6.19 -14.05 -16.78
N GLN A 260 -6.49 -14.49 -15.55
CA GLN A 260 -7.77 -14.21 -14.90
C GLN A 260 -8.04 -12.71 -14.76
N VAL A 261 -7.02 -11.91 -14.43
CA VAL A 261 -7.14 -10.44 -14.36
C VAL A 261 -7.47 -9.86 -15.73
N ILE A 262 -6.79 -10.29 -16.79
CA ILE A 262 -7.04 -9.81 -18.15
C ILE A 262 -8.45 -10.19 -18.63
N ASP A 263 -8.88 -11.44 -18.40
CA ASP A 263 -10.21 -11.91 -18.81
C ASP A 263 -11.32 -11.22 -18.00
N CYS A 264 -11.10 -10.94 -16.71
CA CYS A 264 -11.99 -10.12 -15.92
C CYS A 264 -12.09 -8.69 -16.47
N ALA A 265 -10.96 -8.08 -16.82
CA ALA A 265 -10.94 -6.75 -17.41
C ALA A 265 -11.67 -6.69 -18.75
N ARG A 266 -11.54 -7.71 -19.63
CA ARG A 266 -12.31 -7.82 -20.87
C ARG A 266 -13.82 -7.85 -20.62
N ARG A 267 -14.26 -8.63 -19.61
CA ARG A 267 -15.70 -8.70 -19.25
C ARG A 267 -16.20 -7.37 -18.69
N VAL A 268 -15.43 -6.74 -17.79
CA VAL A 268 -15.83 -5.47 -17.14
C VAL A 268 -15.88 -4.31 -18.13
N THR A 269 -14.86 -4.20 -18.97
CA THR A 269 -14.71 -3.07 -19.89
C THR A 269 -15.48 -3.24 -21.20
N GLN A 270 -15.86 -4.48 -21.56
CA GLN A 270 -16.41 -4.85 -22.87
C GLN A 270 -15.50 -4.40 -24.03
N ARG A 271 -14.16 -4.46 -23.79
CA ARG A 271 -13.13 -4.07 -24.76
C ARG A 271 -12.22 -5.23 -25.05
N ASP A 272 -11.67 -5.27 -26.26
CA ASP A 272 -10.53 -6.15 -26.56
C ASP A 272 -9.27 -5.62 -25.89
N ILE A 273 -8.46 -6.57 -25.35
CA ILE A 273 -7.19 -6.27 -24.70
C ILE A 273 -6.13 -7.15 -25.36
N PRO A 274 -5.36 -6.60 -26.29
CA PRO A 274 -4.29 -7.33 -26.95
C PRO A 274 -3.22 -7.78 -25.95
N VAL A 275 -2.78 -9.03 -26.07
CA VAL A 275 -1.78 -9.65 -25.18
C VAL A 275 -0.57 -10.07 -25.97
N ARG A 276 0.60 -9.77 -25.43
CA ARG A 276 1.89 -10.26 -25.92
C ARG A 276 2.57 -11.10 -24.83
N MET A 277 3.13 -12.24 -25.22
CA MET A 277 3.90 -13.07 -24.30
C MET A 277 5.35 -12.57 -24.23
N GLY A 278 5.89 -12.49 -23.02
CA GLY A 278 7.28 -12.18 -22.72
C GLY A 278 7.95 -13.27 -21.88
N ALA A 279 9.27 -13.28 -21.83
CA ALA A 279 10.01 -14.18 -20.93
C ALA A 279 9.68 -13.90 -19.46
N ARG A 280 9.84 -14.90 -18.58
CA ARG A 280 9.70 -14.73 -17.13
C ARG A 280 10.58 -13.58 -16.62
N ARG A 281 10.08 -12.82 -15.66
CA ARG A 281 10.92 -11.89 -14.91
C ARG A 281 11.81 -12.67 -13.93
N PRO A 282 13.11 -12.40 -13.87
CA PRO A 282 13.96 -13.01 -12.87
C PRO A 282 13.46 -12.74 -11.44
N GLY A 283 13.41 -13.78 -10.59
CA GLY A 283 12.99 -13.67 -9.20
C GLY A 283 11.48 -13.44 -8.99
N ASP A 284 10.64 -13.66 -10.02
CA ASP A 284 9.19 -13.51 -9.89
C ASP A 284 8.54 -14.84 -9.46
N PRO A 285 8.03 -14.97 -8.21
CA PRO A 285 7.47 -16.23 -7.72
C PRO A 285 6.18 -16.61 -8.46
N ALA A 286 5.96 -17.93 -8.62
CA ALA A 286 4.73 -18.44 -9.25
C ALA A 286 3.46 -17.99 -8.49
N VAL A 287 3.48 -18.02 -7.16
CA VAL A 287 2.33 -17.71 -6.30
C VAL A 287 2.76 -16.80 -5.15
N LEU A 288 2.01 -15.73 -4.90
CA LEU A 288 2.15 -14.87 -3.73
C LEU A 288 0.77 -14.56 -3.15
N ILE A 289 0.41 -15.23 -2.06
CA ILE A 289 -0.89 -15.11 -1.39
C ILE A 289 -0.68 -14.93 0.11
N ALA A 290 -1.44 -14.02 0.73
CA ALA A 290 -1.39 -13.72 2.15
C ALA A 290 -2.34 -14.60 2.97
N SER A 291 -1.93 -14.99 4.18
CA SER A 291 -2.85 -15.36 5.24
C SER A 291 -3.24 -14.11 6.03
N SER A 292 -4.49 -13.69 5.95
CA SER A 292 -5.04 -12.59 6.76
C SER A 292 -5.70 -13.08 8.06
N SER A 293 -5.51 -14.35 8.41
CA SER A 293 -6.16 -15.00 9.56
C SER A 293 -5.88 -14.30 10.88
N ARG A 294 -4.66 -13.75 11.03
CA ARG A 294 -4.26 -13.08 12.27
C ARG A 294 -5.01 -11.77 12.49
N ILE A 295 -5.06 -10.87 11.52
CA ILE A 295 -5.79 -9.61 11.64
C ILE A 295 -7.31 -9.84 11.79
N MET A 296 -7.85 -10.85 11.09
CA MET A 296 -9.26 -11.24 11.23
C MET A 296 -9.59 -11.68 12.65
N ARG A 297 -8.72 -12.46 13.28
CA ARG A 297 -8.90 -12.95 14.64
C ARG A 297 -8.70 -11.87 15.69
N GLU A 298 -7.64 -11.08 15.57
CA GLU A 298 -7.19 -10.14 16.60
C GLU A 298 -7.91 -8.78 16.53
N LEU A 299 -8.19 -8.28 15.33
CA LEU A 299 -8.86 -6.99 15.13
C LEU A 299 -10.27 -7.09 14.57
N GLY A 300 -10.72 -8.28 14.16
CA GLY A 300 -12.05 -8.46 13.57
C GLY A 300 -12.17 -7.91 12.14
N TRP A 301 -11.04 -7.57 11.49
CA TRP A 301 -11.06 -7.10 10.10
C TRP A 301 -11.69 -8.14 9.16
N ARG A 302 -12.49 -7.69 8.21
CA ARG A 302 -13.09 -8.52 7.16
C ARG A 302 -13.12 -7.74 5.85
N PRO A 303 -12.43 -8.21 4.80
CA PRO A 303 -12.53 -7.55 3.49
C PRO A 303 -13.96 -7.69 2.94
N GLN A 304 -14.48 -6.62 2.38
CA GLN A 304 -15.85 -6.54 1.86
C GLN A 304 -15.91 -6.63 0.33
N GLN A 305 -14.79 -6.32 -0.34
CA GLN A 305 -14.70 -6.26 -1.80
C GLN A 305 -13.63 -7.25 -2.31
N GLN A 306 -13.88 -8.56 -2.07
CA GLN A 306 -12.92 -9.63 -2.38
C GLN A 306 -12.94 -10.03 -3.86
N GLU A 307 -14.07 -9.82 -4.55
CA GLU A 307 -14.25 -10.24 -5.93
C GLU A 307 -13.42 -9.39 -6.88
N LEU A 308 -12.63 -10.07 -7.75
CA LEU A 308 -11.79 -9.41 -8.74
C LEU A 308 -12.60 -8.46 -9.64
N GLU A 309 -13.82 -8.83 -9.98
CA GLU A 309 -14.71 -8.00 -10.80
C GLU A 309 -15.04 -6.67 -10.12
N ALA A 310 -15.28 -6.65 -8.81
CA ALA A 310 -15.53 -5.43 -8.04
C ALA A 310 -14.29 -4.52 -8.05
N ILE A 311 -13.10 -5.12 -7.86
CA ILE A 311 -11.80 -4.42 -7.87
C ILE A 311 -11.57 -3.78 -9.26
N VAL A 312 -11.67 -4.57 -10.32
CA VAL A 312 -11.43 -4.10 -11.70
C VAL A 312 -12.47 -3.07 -12.13
N ALA A 313 -13.75 -3.28 -11.79
CA ALA A 313 -14.83 -2.36 -12.14
C ALA A 313 -14.68 -0.99 -11.44
N SER A 314 -14.26 -0.96 -10.17
CA SER A 314 -14.01 0.30 -9.47
C SER A 314 -12.84 1.07 -10.09
N ALA A 315 -11.74 0.37 -10.41
CA ALA A 315 -10.58 0.96 -11.09
C ALA A 315 -10.94 1.49 -12.50
N TRP A 316 -11.76 0.73 -13.25
CA TRP A 316 -12.22 1.15 -14.57
C TRP A 316 -13.08 2.41 -14.51
N ARG A 317 -14.08 2.47 -13.61
CA ARG A 317 -14.89 3.69 -13.40
C ARG A 317 -14.06 4.91 -13.05
N TRP A 318 -13.03 4.72 -12.19
CA TRP A 318 -12.10 5.78 -11.84
C TRP A 318 -11.31 6.30 -13.04
N MET A 319 -10.79 5.39 -13.88
CA MET A 319 -9.97 5.73 -15.03
C MET A 319 -10.75 6.51 -16.10
N GLN A 320 -12.05 6.26 -16.23
CA GLN A 320 -12.94 6.95 -17.19
C GLN A 320 -13.37 8.35 -16.76
N ARG A 321 -13.04 8.79 -15.57
CA ARG A 321 -13.40 10.14 -15.10
C ARG A 321 -12.60 11.20 -15.83
N PRO A 322 -13.26 12.35 -16.17
CA PRO A 322 -12.51 13.51 -16.66
C PRO A 322 -11.42 13.88 -15.63
N ARG A 323 -10.20 13.98 -16.08
CA ARG A 323 -9.11 14.53 -15.27
C ARG A 323 -9.29 16.04 -15.23
N THR A 324 -9.94 16.55 -14.20
CA THR A 324 -10.04 17.99 -13.93
C THR A 324 -8.73 18.50 -13.33
#